data_5bcc2a9e4bbe69a4c6f9c2b20fef63be
#
_entry.id   5bcc2a9e4bbe69a4c6f9c2b20fef63be
#
_cell.length_a   1.000
_cell.length_b   1.000
_cell.length_c   1.000
_cell.angle_alpha   90.00
_cell.angle_beta   90.00
_cell.angle_gamma   90.00
#
_symmetry.space_group_name_H-M   'P 1'
#
loop_
_entity.id
_entity.type
_entity.pdbx_description
1 polymer ?
#
loop_
_entity_poly.entity_id
_entity_poly.type
_entity_poly.pdbx_seq_one_letter_code
_entity_poly.pdbx_strand_id
1 'polypeptide(L)'
;MILMNLSYYKTSSGKNVIIEYIDKLTIEEQVDAYSVLEKMENGEFESIKHKRWEKKIREVYFYKHNRIFYITVDGNDIYLLHACKKQKNK
;
A
#
# COMPACT_ATOMS: atom_id res chain seq x y z
N MET A 1 9.04 4.17 19.18
CA MET A 1 8.60 3.80 17.85
C MET A 1 7.24 3.13 17.91
N ILE A 2 6.31 3.58 17.09
CA ILE A 2 4.96 3.02 17.06
C ILE A 2 4.86 2.08 15.88
N LEU A 3 4.58 0.81 16.16
CA LEU A 3 4.37 -0.16 15.09
C LEU A 3 2.91 -0.15 14.66
N MET A 4 2.69 -0.25 13.37
CA MET A 4 1.35 -0.31 12.79
C MET A 4 1.03 -1.75 12.43
N ASN A 5 -0.22 -2.11 12.56
CA ASN A 5 -0.69 -3.43 12.15
C ASN A 5 -1.24 -3.32 10.73
N LEU A 6 -0.62 -4.02 9.80
CA LEU A 6 -1.10 -4.04 8.42
C LEU A 6 -2.02 -5.22 8.22
N SER A 7 -3.22 -4.94 7.74
CA SER A 7 -4.17 -5.97 7.35
C SER A 7 -4.44 -5.82 5.87
N TYR A 8 -4.61 -6.93 5.19
CA TYR A 8 -4.79 -6.93 3.74
C TYR A 8 -6.19 -7.37 3.39
N TYR A 9 -6.82 -6.63 2.47
CA TYR A 9 -8.09 -7.07 1.92
C TYR A 9 -7.90 -8.41 1.21
N LYS A 10 -8.79 -9.33 1.48
CA LYS A 10 -8.79 -10.64 0.82
C LYS A 10 -10.15 -10.89 0.20
N THR A 11 -10.14 -11.56 -0.95
CA THR A 11 -11.38 -11.94 -1.61
C THR A 11 -12.07 -13.03 -0.79
N SER A 12 -13.30 -13.36 -1.18
CA SER A 12 -14.05 -14.41 -0.49
C SER A 12 -13.36 -15.76 -0.54
N SER A 13 -12.50 -15.98 -1.53
CA SER A 13 -11.71 -17.21 -1.62
C SER A 13 -10.38 -17.14 -0.89
N GLY A 14 -10.15 -16.06 -0.16
CA GLY A 14 -8.92 -15.91 0.63
C GLY A 14 -7.72 -15.34 -0.12
N LYS A 15 -7.94 -14.80 -1.32
CA LYS A 15 -6.86 -14.30 -2.15
C LYS A 15 -6.43 -12.91 -1.69
N ASN A 16 -5.14 -12.72 -1.44
CA ASN A 16 -4.57 -11.42 -1.09
C ASN A 16 -4.25 -10.67 -2.37
N VAL A 17 -5.14 -9.75 -2.75
CA VAL A 17 -5.02 -9.08 -4.04
C VAL A 17 -3.81 -8.16 -4.13
N ILE A 18 -3.35 -7.63 -2.99
CA ILE A 18 -2.22 -6.71 -2.98
C ILE A 18 -0.92 -7.47 -3.20
N ILE A 19 -0.71 -8.55 -2.46
CA ILE A 19 0.50 -9.36 -2.63
C ILE A 19 0.52 -9.98 -4.04
N GLU A 20 -0.65 -10.41 -4.52
CA GLU A 20 -0.73 -10.97 -5.86
C GLU A 20 -0.34 -9.95 -6.93
N TYR A 21 -0.78 -8.70 -6.75
CA TYR A 21 -0.37 -7.63 -7.66
C TYR A 21 1.14 -7.45 -7.63
N ILE A 22 1.73 -7.40 -6.43
CA ILE A 22 3.17 -7.18 -6.28
C ILE A 22 3.97 -8.33 -6.90
N ASP A 23 3.49 -9.56 -6.73
CA ASP A 23 4.22 -10.74 -7.22
C ASP A 23 4.34 -10.76 -8.75
N LYS A 24 3.52 -10.01 -9.45
CA LYS A 24 3.56 -9.95 -10.91
C LYS A 24 4.44 -8.82 -11.45
N LEU A 25 5.05 -8.05 -10.57
CA LEU A 25 5.86 -6.91 -10.96
C LEU A 25 7.31 -7.32 -11.20
N THR A 26 8.10 -6.39 -11.74
CA THR A 26 9.53 -6.60 -11.88
C THR A 26 10.19 -6.68 -10.51
N ILE A 27 11.41 -7.20 -10.48
CA ILE A 27 12.15 -7.31 -9.22
C ILE A 27 12.34 -5.94 -8.57
N GLU A 28 12.68 -4.92 -9.35
CA GLU A 28 12.86 -3.58 -8.81
C GLU A 28 11.59 -3.04 -8.20
N GLU A 29 10.46 -3.28 -8.86
CA GLU A 29 9.18 -2.84 -8.32
C GLU A 29 8.83 -3.59 -7.05
N GLN A 30 9.12 -4.89 -7.00
CA GLN A 30 8.85 -5.69 -5.81
C GLN A 30 9.66 -5.22 -4.62
N VAL A 31 10.95 -4.95 -4.83
CA VAL A 31 11.81 -4.48 -3.76
C VAL A 31 11.28 -3.17 -3.19
N ASP A 32 10.89 -2.25 -4.06
CA ASP A 32 10.37 -0.97 -3.60
C ASP A 32 9.02 -1.14 -2.89
N ALA A 33 8.16 -2.03 -3.40
CA ALA A 33 6.87 -2.30 -2.76
C ALA A 33 7.05 -2.79 -1.33
N TYR A 34 7.93 -3.77 -1.12
CA TYR A 34 8.14 -4.30 0.22
C TYR A 34 8.83 -3.30 1.13
N SER A 35 9.69 -2.45 0.58
CA SER A 35 10.27 -1.36 1.35
C SER A 35 9.19 -0.40 1.86
N VAL A 36 8.24 -0.04 0.99
CA VAL A 36 7.15 0.84 1.39
C VAL A 36 6.28 0.19 2.46
N LEU A 37 5.94 -1.09 2.28
CA LEU A 37 5.12 -1.79 3.27
C LEU A 37 5.82 -1.85 4.62
N GLU A 38 7.12 -2.09 4.63
CA GLU A 38 7.89 -2.10 5.87
C GLU A 38 7.88 -0.74 6.56
N LYS A 39 8.03 0.34 5.79
CA LYS A 39 7.99 1.68 6.35
C LYS A 39 6.62 2.01 6.91
N MET A 40 5.56 1.58 6.24
CA MET A 40 4.21 1.75 6.78
C MET A 40 4.05 1.02 8.10
N GLU A 41 4.55 -0.21 8.17
CA GLU A 41 4.48 -1.00 9.40
C GLU A 41 5.24 -0.34 10.54
N ASN A 42 6.35 0.31 10.22
CA ASN A 42 7.16 1.01 11.23
C ASN A 42 6.65 2.41 11.53
N GLY A 43 5.58 2.85 10.88
CA GLY A 43 5.04 4.18 11.10
C GLY A 43 5.86 5.30 10.48
N GLU A 44 6.72 4.98 9.52
CA GLU A 44 7.64 5.94 8.92
C GLU A 44 7.04 6.56 7.67
N PHE A 45 5.90 7.23 7.83
CA PHE A 45 5.19 7.79 6.67
C PHE A 45 5.91 8.97 6.05
N GLU A 46 6.75 9.66 6.77
CA GLU A 46 7.52 10.76 6.20
C GLU A 46 8.58 10.27 5.21
N SER A 47 8.87 8.97 5.20
CA SER A 47 9.86 8.38 4.28
C SER A 47 9.23 7.81 3.02
N ILE A 48 7.92 7.91 2.87
CA ILE A 48 7.24 7.38 1.70
C ILE A 48 6.36 8.47 1.11
N LYS A 49 6.06 8.30 -0.18
CA LYS A 49 5.22 9.27 -0.88
C LYS A 49 3.77 8.82 -0.77
N HIS A 50 2.96 9.63 -0.11
CA HIS A 50 1.56 9.29 0.08
C HIS A 50 0.71 10.56 0.05
N LYS A 51 -0.59 10.37 -0.19
CA LYS A 51 -1.51 11.50 -0.14
C LYS A 51 -2.92 10.98 0.08
N ARG A 52 -3.82 11.90 0.40
CA ARG A 52 -5.24 11.61 0.54
C ARG A 52 -5.83 11.45 -0.86
N TRP A 53 -6.62 10.40 -1.05
CA TRP A 53 -7.28 10.17 -2.33
C TRP A 53 -8.73 10.62 -2.28
N GLU A 54 -9.51 10.06 -1.36
CA GLU A 54 -10.92 10.40 -1.25
C GLU A 54 -11.42 10.03 0.14
N LYS A 55 -12.08 10.98 0.83
CA LYS A 55 -12.62 10.75 2.18
C LYS A 55 -11.53 10.22 3.10
N LYS A 56 -11.70 9.00 3.61
CA LYS A 56 -10.71 8.40 4.51
C LYS A 56 -9.69 7.54 3.78
N ILE A 57 -9.83 7.40 2.48
CA ILE A 57 -8.93 6.57 1.69
C ILE A 57 -7.70 7.37 1.30
N ARG A 58 -6.55 6.80 1.56
CA ARG A 58 -5.27 7.39 1.20
C ARG A 58 -4.57 6.46 0.22
N GLU A 59 -3.58 6.99 -0.49
CA GLU A 59 -2.79 6.18 -1.39
C GLU A 59 -1.32 6.39 -1.11
N VAL A 60 -0.55 5.33 -1.25
CA VAL A 60 0.90 5.39 -1.15
C VAL A 60 1.47 4.93 -2.49
N TYR A 61 2.55 5.58 -2.89
CA TYR A 61 3.17 5.33 -4.19
C TYR A 61 4.45 4.54 -4.02
N PHE A 62 4.72 3.68 -4.97
CA PHE A 62 6.02 3.04 -5.05
C PHE A 62 6.41 2.85 -6.50
N TYR A 63 7.69 2.82 -6.72
CA TYR A 63 8.36 2.63 -8.01
C TYR A 63 7.58 3.22 -9.18
N LYS A 64 7.70 4.53 -9.35
CA LYS A 64 7.17 5.28 -10.48
C LYS A 64 5.65 5.33 -10.54
N HIS A 65 5.01 4.25 -10.97
CA HIS A 65 3.58 4.32 -11.31
C HIS A 65 2.68 3.42 -10.48
N ASN A 66 3.21 2.75 -9.48
CA ASN A 66 2.38 1.84 -8.68
C ASN A 66 1.83 2.56 -7.46
N ARG A 67 0.65 2.14 -7.02
CA ARG A 67 0.06 2.71 -5.81
C ARG A 67 -0.75 1.66 -5.08
N ILE A 68 -0.86 1.87 -3.76
CA ILE A 68 -1.68 1.04 -2.89
C ILE A 68 -2.64 1.97 -2.17
N PHE A 69 -3.92 1.61 -2.19
CA PHE A 69 -4.93 2.33 -1.43
C PHE A 69 -5.09 1.71 -0.06
N TYR A 70 -5.24 2.55 0.95
CA TYR A 70 -5.36 2.07 2.32
C TYR A 70 -6.20 3.04 3.16
N ILE A 71 -6.69 2.55 4.30
CA ILE A 71 -7.30 3.38 5.32
C ILE A 71 -6.63 3.10 6.64
N THR A 72 -6.66 4.08 7.53
CA THR A 72 -6.18 3.90 8.89
C THR A 72 -7.39 3.68 9.79
N VAL A 73 -7.36 2.60 10.56
CA VAL A 73 -8.44 2.25 11.47
C VAL A 73 -7.85 2.24 12.88
N ASP A 74 -8.48 2.93 13.80
CA ASP A 74 -8.10 2.93 15.23
C ASP A 74 -6.64 3.27 15.48
N GLY A 75 -6.13 4.28 14.81
CA GLY A 75 -4.80 4.81 15.10
C GLY A 75 -3.64 3.95 14.63
N ASN A 76 -3.56 2.71 15.11
CA ASN A 76 -2.40 1.86 14.80
C ASN A 76 -2.69 0.77 13.78
N ASP A 77 -3.90 0.72 13.24
CA ASP A 77 -4.28 -0.32 12.28
C ASP A 77 -4.43 0.29 10.91
N ILE A 78 -3.76 -0.31 9.94
CA ILE A 78 -3.86 0.09 8.54
C ILE A 78 -4.45 -1.06 7.76
N TYR A 79 -5.50 -0.77 7.00
CA TYR A 79 -6.15 -1.77 6.17
C TYR A 79 -5.85 -1.46 4.71
N LEU A 80 -5.13 -2.37 4.06
CA LEU A 80 -4.73 -2.20 2.66
C LEU A 80 -5.83 -2.75 1.77
N LEU A 81 -6.31 -1.92 0.86
CA LEU A 81 -7.54 -2.19 0.11
C LEU A 81 -7.30 -2.69 -1.30
N HIS A 82 -6.35 -2.08 -2.00
CA HIS A 82 -6.20 -2.32 -3.44
C HIS A 82 -4.84 -1.84 -3.91
N ALA A 83 -4.31 -2.46 -4.93
CA ALA A 83 -3.05 -2.04 -5.54
C ALA A 83 -3.24 -2.01 -7.06
N CYS A 84 -2.67 -1.00 -7.71
CA CYS A 84 -2.80 -0.86 -9.14
C CYS A 84 -1.75 0.11 -9.68
N LYS A 85 -1.61 0.16 -10.98
CA LYS A 85 -0.77 1.16 -11.61
C LYS A 85 -1.53 2.47 -11.71
N LYS A 86 -0.82 3.57 -11.48
CA LYS A 86 -1.41 4.88 -11.66
C LYS A 86 -1.55 5.13 -13.17
N GLN A 87 -2.75 5.47 -13.59
CA GLN A 87 -2.99 5.77 -14.98
C GLN A 87 -2.50 7.18 -15.29
N LYS A 88 -1.99 7.33 -16.50
CA LYS A 88 -1.55 8.63 -16.93
C LYS A 88 -2.76 9.52 -17.18
N ASN A 89 -2.65 10.76 -16.76
CA ASN A 89 -3.66 11.76 -17.10
C ASN A 89 -3.48 12.16 -18.55
N LYS A 90 -4.58 12.40 -19.19
CA LYS A 90 -4.57 12.88 -20.55
C LYS A 90 -4.68 14.40 -20.61
#